data_e36fda8d955cde0338751bbbafbec7ae
#
_entry.id   e36fda8d955cde0338751bbbafbec7ae
#
_cell.length_a   1.000
_cell.length_b   1.000
_cell.length_c   1.000
_cell.angle_alpha   90.00
_cell.angle_beta   90.00
_cell.angle_gamma   90.00
#
_symmetry.space_group_name_H-M   'P 1'
#
loop_
_entity.id
_entity.type
_entity.pdbx_description
1 polymer ?
#
loop_
_entity_poly.entity_id
_entity_poly.type
_entity_poly.pdbx_seq_one_letter_code
_entity_poly.pdbx_strand_id
1 'polypeptide(L)'
;MEQKKYSFDKLQMYFGEDYQVADGIIISQPTIGDIMIFGEEKFNQVLNPFVVNPTSLRVALWQQGKDWTKMSDYELFYQLILQLQLTPNETSMIFGDLDFSKFNLYKRQNEVEGELVEDIILLNHEQKVLIDEEIYNHMSSYLRTMFNIFPKVEKAKGRTTKEWMIEGDILNSKSQPTQKSNLLSMISFCLNHPGFKYKKSELKDLGVVEFYDSVQRLLIYESTSSLMKGIYSGFVDTSKIDKKEFDFMREV
;
A
#
# COMPACT_ATOMS: atom_id res chain seq x y z
N MET A 1 3.67 -4.24 21.11
CA MET A 1 4.35 -5.13 20.17
C MET A 1 5.07 -4.24 19.18
N GLU A 2 6.39 -4.34 19.09
CA GLU A 2 7.14 -3.73 17.98
C GLU A 2 6.76 -4.47 16.70
N GLN A 3 6.32 -3.74 15.69
CA GLN A 3 6.10 -4.34 14.37
C GLN A 3 7.44 -4.90 13.87
N LYS A 4 7.46 -6.21 13.57
CA LYS A 4 8.60 -6.87 12.95
C LYS A 4 8.89 -6.13 11.65
N LYS A 5 10.03 -5.47 11.56
CA LYS A 5 10.39 -4.71 10.37
C LYS A 5 10.92 -5.69 9.32
N TYR A 6 10.12 -5.96 8.30
CA TYR A 6 10.57 -6.74 7.15
C TYR A 6 11.57 -5.94 6.33
N SER A 7 12.62 -6.61 5.86
CA SER A 7 13.61 -6.03 4.95
C SER A 7 13.46 -6.70 3.59
N PHE A 8 13.23 -5.90 2.56
CA PHE A 8 13.07 -6.37 1.18
C PHE A 8 14.27 -5.93 0.35
N ASP A 9 14.64 -6.75 -0.64
CA ASP A 9 15.60 -6.34 -1.65
C ASP A 9 14.94 -5.33 -2.59
N LYS A 10 15.22 -4.05 -2.33
CA LYS A 10 14.67 -2.94 -3.11
C LYS A 10 15.12 -2.98 -4.58
N LEU A 11 16.29 -3.56 -4.86
CA LEU A 11 16.79 -3.66 -6.23
C LEU A 11 15.99 -4.69 -7.03
N GLN A 12 15.75 -5.88 -6.46
CA GLN A 12 14.90 -6.89 -7.08
C GLN A 12 13.48 -6.35 -7.28
N MET A 13 12.92 -5.66 -6.28
CA MET A 13 11.61 -5.02 -6.40
C MET A 13 11.59 -3.97 -7.52
N TYR A 14 12.64 -3.15 -7.66
CA TYR A 14 12.76 -2.14 -8.71
C TYR A 14 12.76 -2.75 -10.12
N PHE A 15 13.42 -3.90 -10.29
CA PHE A 15 13.46 -4.62 -11.56
C PHE A 15 12.24 -5.53 -11.82
N GLY A 16 11.26 -5.53 -10.92
CA GLY A 16 10.01 -6.25 -11.10
C GLY A 16 10.13 -7.76 -10.94
N GLU A 17 11.15 -8.23 -10.22
CA GLU A 17 11.29 -9.66 -9.91
C GLU A 17 10.15 -10.13 -9.01
N ASP A 18 9.64 -11.33 -9.29
CA ASP A 18 8.61 -11.95 -8.47
C ASP A 18 9.13 -12.20 -7.04
N TYR A 19 8.28 -11.95 -6.06
CA TYR A 19 8.64 -12.09 -4.66
C TYR A 19 7.83 -13.20 -3.97
N GLN A 20 8.53 -14.23 -3.48
CA GLN A 20 7.91 -15.30 -2.72
C GLN A 20 7.77 -14.91 -1.26
N VAL A 21 6.53 -14.75 -0.79
CA VAL A 21 6.18 -14.44 0.60
C VAL A 21 6.20 -15.68 1.46
N ALA A 22 5.57 -16.75 0.96
CA ALA A 22 5.44 -18.06 1.59
C ALA A 22 5.18 -19.12 0.51
N ASP A 23 5.10 -20.38 0.92
CA ASP A 23 4.76 -21.47 0.00
C ASP A 23 3.39 -21.23 -0.65
N GLY A 24 3.37 -21.20 -1.98
CA GLY A 24 2.17 -20.94 -2.77
C GLY A 24 1.71 -19.47 -2.80
N ILE A 25 2.46 -18.53 -2.23
CA ILE A 25 2.16 -17.10 -2.28
C ILE A 25 3.33 -16.36 -2.91
N ILE A 26 3.15 -15.98 -4.16
CA ILE A 26 4.09 -15.19 -4.95
C ILE A 26 3.43 -13.86 -5.28
N ILE A 27 4.16 -12.76 -5.15
CA ILE A 27 3.72 -11.44 -5.52
C ILE A 27 4.49 -11.00 -6.76
N SER A 28 3.76 -10.69 -7.82
CA SER A 28 4.28 -10.11 -9.05
C SER A 28 4.00 -8.61 -9.10
N GLN A 29 4.85 -7.88 -9.78
CA GLN A 29 4.67 -6.44 -9.96
C GLN A 29 3.84 -6.15 -11.21
N PRO A 30 2.67 -5.48 -11.10
CA PRO A 30 1.91 -5.06 -12.27
C PRO A 30 2.60 -3.91 -13.00
N THR A 31 2.37 -3.82 -14.31
CA THR A 31 2.76 -2.66 -15.10
C THR A 31 1.68 -1.57 -15.05
N ILE A 32 2.04 -0.36 -15.46
CA ILE A 32 1.08 0.74 -15.64
C ILE A 32 0.02 0.35 -16.70
N GLY A 33 0.42 -0.43 -17.72
CA GLY A 33 -0.48 -0.96 -18.74
C GLY A 33 -1.52 -1.93 -18.19
N ASP A 34 -1.12 -2.82 -17.29
CA ASP A 34 -2.03 -3.76 -16.64
C ASP A 34 -3.09 -3.02 -15.82
N ILE A 35 -2.68 -2.05 -14.99
CA ILE A 35 -3.60 -1.24 -14.19
C ILE A 35 -4.56 -0.44 -15.10
N MET A 36 -4.04 0.10 -16.22
CA MET A 36 -4.86 0.85 -17.17
C MET A 36 -5.92 -0.04 -17.84
N ILE A 37 -5.55 -1.26 -18.25
CA ILE A 37 -6.47 -2.21 -18.91
C ILE A 37 -7.53 -2.71 -17.92
N PHE A 38 -7.11 -3.04 -16.71
CA PHE A 38 -8.02 -3.50 -15.64
C PHE A 38 -8.94 -2.40 -15.13
N GLY A 39 -8.47 -1.16 -15.15
CA GLY A 39 -9.11 0.04 -14.62
C GLY A 39 -8.64 0.38 -13.20
N GLU A 40 -8.13 1.61 -13.04
CA GLU A 40 -7.52 2.10 -11.79
C GLU A 40 -8.43 1.93 -10.57
N GLU A 41 -9.73 2.21 -10.71
CA GLU A 41 -10.69 2.10 -9.60
C GLU A 41 -10.85 0.65 -9.14
N LYS A 42 -11.02 -0.28 -10.10
CA LYS A 42 -11.11 -1.72 -9.81
C LYS A 42 -9.82 -2.25 -9.20
N PHE A 43 -8.68 -1.82 -9.73
CA PHE A 43 -7.38 -2.18 -9.19
C PHE A 43 -7.24 -1.76 -7.72
N ASN A 44 -7.61 -0.52 -7.40
CA ASN A 44 -7.59 -0.03 -6.03
C ASN A 44 -8.55 -0.81 -5.11
N GLN A 45 -9.73 -1.20 -5.60
CA GLN A 45 -10.67 -2.03 -4.83
C GLN A 45 -10.10 -3.41 -4.52
N VAL A 46 -9.38 -4.02 -5.46
CA VAL A 46 -8.71 -5.33 -5.29
C VAL A 46 -7.51 -5.22 -4.37
N LEU A 47 -6.71 -4.16 -4.49
CA LEU A 47 -5.51 -3.95 -3.67
C LEU A 47 -5.83 -3.58 -2.22
N ASN A 48 -6.91 -2.84 -1.99
CA ASN A 48 -7.26 -2.29 -0.67
C ASN A 48 -7.23 -3.32 0.47
N PRO A 49 -7.82 -4.52 0.39
CA PRO A 49 -7.80 -5.50 1.48
C PRO A 49 -6.41 -5.80 2.01
N PHE A 50 -5.40 -5.73 1.15
CA PHE A 50 -4.03 -6.11 1.45
C PHE A 50 -3.20 -4.97 2.06
N VAL A 51 -3.58 -3.71 1.83
CA VAL A 51 -2.74 -2.55 2.19
C VAL A 51 -3.38 -1.60 3.21
N VAL A 52 -4.71 -1.61 3.37
CA VAL A 52 -5.39 -0.76 4.34
C VAL A 52 -5.21 -1.28 5.77
N ASN A 53 -5.51 -0.41 6.73
CA ASN A 53 -5.59 -0.74 8.14
C ASN A 53 -6.94 -0.28 8.72
N PRO A 54 -7.30 -0.68 9.96
CA PRO A 54 -8.56 -0.27 10.56
C PRO A 54 -8.75 1.24 10.67
N THR A 55 -7.67 2.02 10.84
CA THR A 55 -7.74 3.49 10.87
C THR A 55 -8.22 4.05 9.53
N SER A 56 -7.77 3.48 8.41
CA SER A 56 -8.16 3.93 7.07
C SER A 56 -9.66 3.72 6.80
N LEU A 57 -10.27 2.72 7.43
CA LEU A 57 -11.68 2.36 7.26
C LEU A 57 -12.53 2.70 8.50
N ARG A 58 -12.05 3.56 9.41
CA ARG A 58 -12.68 3.82 10.70
C ARG A 58 -14.14 4.29 10.60
N VAL A 59 -14.47 5.10 9.58
CA VAL A 59 -15.87 5.56 9.38
C VAL A 59 -16.78 4.38 9.06
N ALA A 60 -16.39 3.52 8.12
CA ALA A 60 -17.18 2.36 7.74
C ALA A 60 -17.30 1.34 8.89
N LEU A 61 -16.20 1.09 9.62
CA LEU A 61 -16.20 0.21 10.79
C LEU A 61 -17.10 0.76 11.90
N TRP A 62 -17.03 2.05 12.19
CA TRP A 62 -17.87 2.71 13.20
C TRP A 62 -19.36 2.62 12.86
N GLN A 63 -19.72 2.82 11.60
CA GLN A 63 -21.11 2.65 11.13
C GLN A 63 -21.63 1.22 11.29
N GLN A 64 -20.72 0.23 11.26
CA GLN A 64 -21.03 -1.18 11.54
C GLN A 64 -20.99 -1.52 13.05
N GLY A 65 -20.79 -0.53 13.93
CA GLY A 65 -20.66 -0.75 15.38
C GLY A 65 -19.34 -1.37 15.82
N LYS A 66 -18.33 -1.40 14.94
CA LYS A 66 -17.01 -1.95 15.22
C LYS A 66 -16.03 -0.86 15.65
N ASP A 67 -15.28 -1.12 16.71
CA ASP A 67 -14.24 -0.21 17.21
C ASP A 67 -12.90 -0.48 16.52
N TRP A 68 -12.56 0.38 15.54
CA TRP A 68 -11.31 0.25 14.76
C TRP A 68 -10.05 0.24 15.61
N THR A 69 -10.07 0.83 16.82
CA THR A 69 -8.90 0.89 17.69
C THR A 69 -8.57 -0.44 18.38
N LYS A 70 -9.49 -1.41 18.32
CA LYS A 70 -9.37 -2.75 18.90
C LYS A 70 -9.14 -3.83 17.86
N MET A 71 -9.34 -3.51 16.59
CA MET A 71 -9.18 -4.43 15.47
C MET A 71 -7.73 -4.45 15.01
N SER A 72 -7.18 -5.64 14.73
CA SER A 72 -5.87 -5.77 14.10
C SER A 72 -5.96 -5.60 12.57
N ASP A 73 -4.82 -5.32 11.92
CA ASP A 73 -4.75 -5.26 10.46
C ASP A 73 -5.12 -6.61 9.85
N TYR A 74 -4.68 -7.72 10.47
CA TYR A 74 -5.00 -9.08 10.03
C TYR A 74 -6.50 -9.41 10.20
N GLU A 75 -7.12 -8.96 11.30
CA GLU A 75 -8.55 -9.13 11.50
C GLU A 75 -9.36 -8.42 10.40
N LEU A 76 -8.98 -7.19 10.06
CA LEU A 76 -9.60 -6.46 8.96
C LEU A 76 -9.42 -7.19 7.63
N PHE A 77 -8.20 -7.65 7.35
CA PHE A 77 -7.87 -8.37 6.13
C PHE A 77 -8.74 -9.59 5.90
N TYR A 78 -8.81 -10.53 6.88
CA TYR A 78 -9.59 -11.73 6.66
C TYR A 78 -11.08 -11.45 6.54
N GLN A 79 -11.62 -10.44 7.24
CA GLN A 79 -13.02 -10.04 7.07
C GLN A 79 -13.28 -9.52 5.65
N LEU A 80 -12.38 -8.70 5.11
CA LEU A 80 -12.51 -8.16 3.75
C LEU A 80 -12.37 -9.26 2.69
N ILE A 81 -11.39 -10.15 2.81
CA ILE A 81 -11.17 -11.24 1.85
C ILE A 81 -12.36 -12.19 1.80
N LEU A 82 -12.89 -12.60 2.95
CA LEU A 82 -14.07 -13.48 3.02
C LEU A 82 -15.34 -12.79 2.48
N GLN A 83 -15.44 -11.46 2.59
CA GLN A 83 -16.57 -10.71 2.05
C GLN A 83 -16.47 -10.53 0.54
N LEU A 84 -15.30 -10.20 0.03
CA LEU A 84 -15.08 -9.86 -1.38
C LEU A 84 -14.96 -11.09 -2.27
N GLN A 85 -14.46 -12.23 -1.73
CA GLN A 85 -14.28 -13.49 -2.46
C GLN A 85 -13.54 -13.28 -3.79
N LEU A 86 -12.40 -12.58 -3.74
CA LEU A 86 -11.61 -12.22 -4.90
C LEU A 86 -11.12 -13.48 -5.65
N THR A 87 -11.34 -13.51 -6.94
CA THR A 87 -10.94 -14.60 -7.84
C THR A 87 -9.63 -14.28 -8.57
N PRO A 88 -8.93 -15.28 -9.16
CA PRO A 88 -7.73 -15.03 -9.95
C PRO A 88 -7.94 -14.05 -11.11
N ASN A 89 -9.15 -13.98 -11.68
CA ASN A 89 -9.47 -13.00 -12.72
C ASN A 89 -9.29 -11.55 -12.26
N GLU A 90 -9.36 -11.31 -10.96
CA GLU A 90 -9.23 -9.98 -10.36
C GLU A 90 -7.83 -9.74 -9.80
N THR A 91 -7.19 -10.79 -9.27
CA THR A 91 -5.94 -10.69 -8.51
C THR A 91 -4.70 -11.15 -9.26
N SER A 92 -4.84 -11.77 -10.45
CA SER A 92 -3.73 -12.45 -11.15
C SER A 92 -2.55 -11.56 -11.48
N MET A 93 -2.76 -10.27 -11.71
CA MET A 93 -1.67 -9.33 -11.96
C MET A 93 -0.74 -9.10 -10.75
N ILE A 94 -1.19 -9.49 -9.53
CA ILE A 94 -0.41 -9.37 -8.30
C ILE A 94 -0.08 -10.75 -7.74
N PHE A 95 -1.03 -11.71 -7.76
CA PHE A 95 -0.94 -12.98 -7.05
C PHE A 95 -0.98 -14.21 -7.97
N GLY A 96 -0.90 -14.02 -9.29
CA GLY A 96 -1.00 -15.14 -10.24
C GLY A 96 -2.29 -15.93 -10.08
N ASP A 97 -2.17 -17.25 -9.99
CA ASP A 97 -3.32 -18.15 -9.92
C ASP A 97 -3.88 -18.37 -8.51
N LEU A 98 -3.41 -17.60 -7.50
CA LEU A 98 -3.91 -17.73 -6.13
C LEU A 98 -5.36 -17.25 -6.01
N ASP A 99 -6.25 -18.18 -5.62
CA ASP A 99 -7.69 -17.95 -5.54
C ASP A 99 -8.13 -17.61 -4.11
N PHE A 100 -8.33 -16.30 -3.85
CA PHE A 100 -8.78 -15.83 -2.54
C PHE A 100 -10.24 -16.18 -2.23
N SER A 101 -11.07 -16.50 -3.24
CA SER A 101 -12.46 -16.92 -3.03
C SER A 101 -12.57 -18.32 -2.37
N LYS A 102 -11.49 -19.10 -2.40
CA LYS A 102 -11.42 -20.47 -1.84
C LYS A 102 -10.87 -20.52 -0.42
N PHE A 103 -10.46 -19.37 0.14
CA PHE A 103 -10.01 -19.33 1.51
C PHE A 103 -11.19 -19.39 2.49
N ASN A 104 -11.01 -20.17 3.54
CA ASN A 104 -11.93 -20.28 4.66
C ASN A 104 -11.20 -20.02 5.96
N LEU A 105 -11.96 -19.55 6.96
CA LEU A 105 -11.43 -19.23 8.28
C LEU A 105 -11.41 -20.46 9.17
N TYR A 106 -10.25 -20.72 9.79
CA TYR A 106 -10.06 -21.81 10.74
C TYR A 106 -9.41 -21.30 12.02
N LYS A 107 -9.62 -22.03 13.10
CA LYS A 107 -8.88 -21.85 14.34
C LYS A 107 -7.79 -22.91 14.42
N ARG A 108 -6.57 -22.49 14.65
CA ARG A 108 -5.41 -23.34 14.88
C ARG A 108 -5.01 -23.23 16.35
N GLN A 109 -4.78 -24.34 17.01
CA GLN A 109 -4.18 -24.36 18.34
C GLN A 109 -2.68 -24.53 18.20
N ASN A 110 -1.93 -23.58 18.74
CA ASN A 110 -0.48 -23.60 18.80
C ASN A 110 -0.04 -23.62 20.27
N GLU A 111 1.05 -24.30 20.56
CA GLU A 111 1.72 -24.22 21.85
C GLU A 111 2.83 -23.18 21.79
N VAL A 112 2.68 -22.09 22.57
CA VAL A 112 3.69 -21.04 22.68
C VAL A 112 4.11 -20.94 24.13
N GLU A 113 5.39 -21.18 24.41
CA GLU A 113 5.96 -21.16 25.75
C GLU A 113 5.24 -22.05 26.78
N GLY A 114 4.64 -23.19 26.33
CA GLY A 114 3.89 -24.13 27.16
C GLY A 114 2.42 -23.75 27.38
N GLU A 115 1.93 -22.66 26.79
CA GLU A 115 0.51 -22.28 26.79
C GLU A 115 -0.13 -22.56 25.42
N LEU A 116 -1.37 -23.09 25.44
CA LEU A 116 -2.16 -23.28 24.24
C LEU A 116 -2.77 -21.94 23.81
N VAL A 117 -2.32 -21.41 22.68
CA VAL A 117 -2.83 -20.19 22.08
C VAL A 117 -3.68 -20.55 20.85
N GLU A 118 -4.87 -19.99 20.74
CA GLU A 118 -5.70 -20.11 19.55
C GLU A 118 -5.37 -19.01 18.56
N ASP A 119 -4.94 -19.40 17.36
CA ASP A 119 -4.72 -18.53 16.23
C ASP A 119 -5.86 -18.64 15.22
N ILE A 120 -6.18 -17.55 14.57
CA ILE A 120 -7.07 -17.53 13.41
C ILE A 120 -6.20 -17.63 12.16
N ILE A 121 -6.54 -18.54 11.26
CA ILE A 121 -5.86 -18.72 9.99
C ILE A 121 -6.86 -18.75 8.83
N LEU A 122 -6.43 -18.29 7.67
CA LEU A 122 -7.10 -18.52 6.40
C LEU A 122 -6.43 -19.71 5.69
N LEU A 123 -7.22 -20.65 5.22
CA LEU A 123 -6.72 -21.84 4.54
C LEU A 123 -7.50 -22.10 3.25
N ASN A 124 -6.76 -22.22 2.16
CA ASN A 124 -7.25 -22.72 0.88
C ASN A 124 -6.82 -24.18 0.73
N HIS A 125 -7.76 -25.10 0.92
CA HIS A 125 -7.48 -26.53 0.85
C HIS A 125 -7.15 -27.03 -0.55
N GLU A 126 -7.71 -26.41 -1.59
CA GLU A 126 -7.51 -26.82 -2.97
C GLU A 126 -6.07 -26.54 -3.41
N GLN A 127 -5.56 -25.36 -3.08
CA GLN A 127 -4.20 -24.92 -3.43
C GLN A 127 -3.18 -25.22 -2.30
N LYS A 128 -3.64 -25.69 -1.15
CA LYS A 128 -2.82 -25.98 0.05
C LYS A 128 -2.05 -24.76 0.56
N VAL A 129 -2.66 -23.60 0.48
CA VAL A 129 -2.07 -22.33 0.91
C VAL A 129 -2.70 -21.89 2.22
N LEU A 130 -1.84 -21.50 3.17
CA LEU A 130 -2.21 -20.99 4.48
C LEU A 130 -1.76 -19.53 4.59
N ILE A 131 -2.61 -18.66 5.15
CA ILE A 131 -2.28 -17.29 5.53
C ILE A 131 -2.62 -17.12 7.01
N ASP A 132 -1.60 -16.94 7.84
CA ASP A 132 -1.71 -16.50 9.22
C ASP A 132 -1.32 -15.04 9.36
N GLU A 133 -1.31 -14.51 10.57
CA GLU A 133 -0.99 -13.10 10.82
C GLU A 133 0.45 -12.74 10.40
N GLU A 134 1.42 -13.66 10.54
CA GLU A 134 2.79 -13.42 10.14
C GLU A 134 2.93 -13.32 8.62
N ILE A 135 2.34 -14.27 7.89
CA ILE A 135 2.34 -14.28 6.42
C ILE A 135 1.60 -13.05 5.88
N TYR A 136 0.45 -12.70 6.47
CA TYR A 136 -0.26 -11.47 6.11
C TYR A 136 0.59 -10.22 6.32
N ASN A 137 1.21 -10.09 7.48
CA ASN A 137 2.05 -8.92 7.79
C ASN A 137 3.22 -8.79 6.82
N HIS A 138 3.82 -9.92 6.42
CA HIS A 138 4.89 -9.96 5.42
C HIS A 138 4.37 -9.51 4.05
N MET A 139 3.28 -10.12 3.58
CA MET A 139 2.62 -9.80 2.30
C MET A 139 2.19 -8.31 2.25
N SER A 140 1.49 -7.84 3.28
CA SER A 140 1.01 -6.46 3.38
C SER A 140 2.18 -5.46 3.39
N SER A 141 3.26 -5.76 4.12
CA SER A 141 4.45 -4.91 4.16
C SER A 141 5.13 -4.80 2.80
N TYR A 142 5.23 -5.91 2.06
CA TYR A 142 5.78 -5.92 0.71
C TYR A 142 4.93 -5.07 -0.26
N LEU A 143 3.61 -5.30 -0.27
CA LEU A 143 2.68 -4.55 -1.12
C LEU A 143 2.64 -3.06 -0.76
N ARG A 144 2.63 -2.72 0.52
CA ARG A 144 2.71 -1.32 0.98
C ARG A 144 3.98 -0.63 0.49
N THR A 145 5.09 -1.36 0.48
CA THR A 145 6.37 -0.84 -0.05
C THR A 145 6.31 -0.68 -1.56
N MET A 146 5.82 -1.70 -2.29
CA MET A 146 5.69 -1.70 -3.75
C MET A 146 4.83 -0.54 -4.26
N PHE A 147 3.69 -0.28 -3.60
CA PHE A 147 2.73 0.76 -4.01
C PHE A 147 2.92 2.09 -3.29
N ASN A 148 3.94 2.21 -2.44
CA ASN A 148 4.20 3.40 -1.62
C ASN A 148 2.97 3.83 -0.78
N ILE A 149 2.27 2.85 -0.18
CA ILE A 149 1.06 3.04 0.63
C ILE A 149 1.38 2.76 2.09
N PHE A 150 1.49 3.80 2.92
CA PHE A 150 1.78 3.67 4.34
C PHE A 150 0.63 4.28 5.17
N PRO A 151 -0.41 3.48 5.49
CA PRO A 151 -1.57 3.98 6.20
C PRO A 151 -1.19 4.44 7.61
N LYS A 152 -1.70 5.62 7.99
CA LYS A 152 -1.50 6.15 9.35
C LYS A 152 -2.22 5.28 10.37
N VAL A 153 -1.61 5.11 11.53
CA VAL A 153 -2.22 4.45 12.69
C VAL A 153 -2.60 5.52 13.70
N GLU A 154 -3.89 5.74 13.89
CA GLU A 154 -4.40 6.70 14.85
C GLU A 154 -5.16 5.98 15.96
N LYS A 155 -4.77 6.27 17.21
CA LYS A 155 -5.37 5.67 18.41
C LYS A 155 -6.15 6.73 19.17
N ALA A 156 -7.38 6.41 19.54
CA ALA A 156 -8.21 7.23 20.42
C ALA A 156 -8.69 6.39 21.61
N LYS A 157 -8.54 6.91 22.85
CA LYS A 157 -8.89 6.17 24.06
C LYS A 157 -10.35 6.38 24.45
N GLY A 158 -10.88 7.59 24.33
CA GLY A 158 -12.22 7.94 24.76
C GLY A 158 -13.26 7.85 23.63
N ARG A 159 -14.50 7.51 24.00
CA ARG A 159 -15.62 7.43 23.03
C ARG A 159 -15.86 8.78 22.33
N THR A 160 -15.91 9.87 23.09
CA THR A 160 -16.13 11.23 22.53
C THR A 160 -15.04 11.61 21.53
N THR A 161 -13.78 11.29 21.81
CA THR A 161 -12.67 11.55 20.87
C THR A 161 -12.85 10.76 19.59
N LYS A 162 -13.29 9.49 19.68
CA LYS A 162 -13.58 8.65 18.51
C LYS A 162 -14.71 9.24 17.67
N GLU A 163 -15.81 9.65 18.31
CA GLU A 163 -16.94 10.29 17.65
C GLU A 163 -16.51 11.56 16.89
N TRP A 164 -15.73 12.44 17.51
CA TRP A 164 -15.20 13.64 16.86
C TRP A 164 -14.29 13.33 15.65
N MET A 165 -13.46 12.31 15.75
CA MET A 165 -12.61 11.88 14.62
C MET A 165 -13.48 11.40 13.45
N ILE A 166 -14.52 10.61 13.72
CA ILE A 166 -15.44 10.11 12.71
C ILE A 166 -16.24 11.26 12.06
N GLU A 167 -16.76 12.19 12.87
CA GLU A 167 -17.48 13.37 12.36
C GLU A 167 -16.58 14.24 11.48
N GLY A 168 -15.32 14.45 11.91
CA GLY A 168 -14.33 15.18 11.13
C GLY A 168 -14.07 14.53 9.76
N ASP A 169 -13.92 13.21 9.71
CA ASP A 169 -13.72 12.49 8.45
C ASP A 169 -14.94 12.56 7.53
N ILE A 170 -16.15 12.43 8.08
CA ILE A 170 -17.38 12.55 7.31
C ILE A 170 -17.53 13.97 6.71
N LEU A 171 -17.19 15.00 7.46
CA LEU A 171 -17.20 16.38 6.97
C LEU A 171 -16.17 16.59 5.88
N ASN A 172 -14.93 16.08 6.08
CA ASN A 172 -13.86 16.18 5.10
C ASN A 172 -14.20 15.44 3.80
N SER A 173 -14.82 14.26 3.90
CA SER A 173 -15.20 13.48 2.71
C SER A 173 -16.25 14.18 1.84
N LYS A 174 -17.17 14.92 2.47
CA LYS A 174 -18.19 15.71 1.75
C LYS A 174 -17.63 16.94 1.03
N SER A 175 -16.51 17.45 1.51
CA SER A 175 -15.83 18.63 0.94
C SER A 175 -14.81 18.28 -0.13
N GLN A 176 -14.43 17.01 -0.26
CA GLN A 176 -13.49 16.58 -1.30
C GLN A 176 -14.23 16.43 -2.64
N PRO A 177 -13.65 16.97 -3.74
CA PRO A 177 -14.17 16.71 -5.08
C PRO A 177 -14.10 15.21 -5.38
N THR A 178 -15.03 14.73 -6.20
CA THR A 178 -15.04 13.34 -6.70
C THR A 178 -13.63 12.92 -7.10
N GLN A 179 -13.16 11.81 -6.55
CA GLN A 179 -11.78 11.38 -6.67
C GLN A 179 -11.37 11.30 -8.14
N LYS A 180 -10.48 12.20 -8.55
CA LYS A 180 -9.86 12.14 -9.87
C LYS A 180 -8.80 11.05 -9.86
N SER A 181 -8.57 10.41 -11.01
CA SER A 181 -7.47 9.46 -11.19
C SER A 181 -6.14 10.07 -10.73
N ASN A 182 -5.53 9.46 -9.72
CA ASN A 182 -4.18 9.85 -9.27
C ASN A 182 -3.14 9.44 -10.31
N LEU A 183 -3.30 8.25 -10.89
CA LEU A 183 -2.41 7.72 -11.92
C LEU A 183 -2.37 8.63 -13.15
N LEU A 184 -3.53 9.11 -13.63
CA LEU A 184 -3.58 10.04 -14.76
C LEU A 184 -2.82 11.33 -14.48
N SER A 185 -2.93 11.87 -13.27
CA SER A 185 -2.22 13.10 -12.89
C SER A 185 -0.70 12.90 -12.89
N MET A 186 -0.22 11.76 -12.35
CA MET A 186 1.20 11.40 -12.36
C MET A 186 1.72 11.14 -13.78
N ILE A 187 0.98 10.40 -14.59
CA ILE A 187 1.30 10.16 -16.00
C ILE A 187 1.42 11.48 -16.77
N SER A 188 0.44 12.37 -16.59
CA SER A 188 0.45 13.68 -17.24
C SER A 188 1.65 14.52 -16.79
N PHE A 189 1.97 14.53 -15.50
CA PHE A 189 3.16 15.20 -14.96
C PHE A 189 4.43 14.67 -15.61
N CYS A 190 4.64 13.35 -15.61
CA CYS A 190 5.83 12.72 -16.18
C CYS A 190 5.97 13.03 -17.67
N LEU A 191 4.93 12.81 -18.48
CA LEU A 191 4.99 12.99 -19.94
C LEU A 191 5.25 14.44 -20.36
N ASN A 192 4.87 15.41 -19.53
CA ASN A 192 5.10 16.85 -19.80
C ASN A 192 6.38 17.37 -19.12
N HIS A 193 7.07 16.58 -18.32
CA HIS A 193 8.30 16.99 -17.66
C HIS A 193 9.52 16.73 -18.55
N PRO A 194 10.38 17.73 -18.83
CA PRO A 194 11.51 17.58 -19.76
C PRO A 194 12.56 16.57 -19.29
N GLY A 195 12.62 16.24 -18.01
CA GLY A 195 13.53 15.25 -17.43
C GLY A 195 13.03 13.81 -17.53
N PHE A 196 11.78 13.57 -17.90
CA PHE A 196 11.25 12.21 -18.05
C PHE A 196 11.78 11.54 -19.32
N LYS A 197 12.25 10.29 -19.22
CA LYS A 197 12.99 9.63 -20.29
C LYS A 197 12.13 8.74 -21.19
N TYR A 198 10.96 8.30 -20.70
CA TYR A 198 10.11 7.36 -21.41
C TYR A 198 9.09 8.07 -22.30
N LYS A 199 8.80 7.47 -23.44
CA LYS A 199 7.71 7.91 -24.33
C LYS A 199 6.38 7.36 -23.81
N LYS A 200 5.28 7.96 -24.26
CA LYS A 200 3.93 7.49 -23.94
C LYS A 200 3.69 6.02 -24.28
N SER A 201 4.30 5.51 -25.36
CA SER A 201 4.20 4.09 -25.76
C SER A 201 4.92 3.15 -24.80
N GLU A 202 6.05 3.58 -24.25
CA GLU A 202 6.92 2.79 -23.37
C GLU A 202 6.38 2.77 -21.94
N LEU A 203 5.62 3.81 -21.54
CA LEU A 203 5.10 3.98 -20.18
C LEU A 203 4.17 2.82 -19.76
N LYS A 204 3.49 2.17 -20.70
CA LYS A 204 2.62 1.03 -20.40
C LYS A 204 3.39 -0.19 -19.89
N ASP A 205 4.63 -0.35 -20.34
CA ASP A 205 5.48 -1.49 -20.02
C ASP A 205 6.28 -1.28 -18.72
N LEU A 206 6.21 -0.06 -18.13
CA LEU A 206 6.86 0.23 -16.85
C LEU A 206 6.17 -0.46 -15.70
N GLY A 207 6.94 -1.12 -14.83
CA GLY A 207 6.48 -1.58 -13.54
C GLY A 207 6.07 -0.42 -12.63
N VAL A 208 5.14 -0.68 -11.72
CA VAL A 208 4.63 0.38 -10.82
C VAL A 208 5.73 1.00 -9.96
N VAL A 209 6.70 0.22 -9.48
CA VAL A 209 7.80 0.71 -8.63
C VAL A 209 8.69 1.67 -9.41
N GLU A 210 9.12 1.27 -10.61
CA GLU A 210 9.93 2.12 -11.48
C GLU A 210 9.20 3.41 -11.86
N PHE A 211 7.89 3.32 -12.12
CA PHE A 211 7.08 4.49 -12.41
C PHE A 211 6.97 5.44 -11.21
N TYR A 212 6.65 4.93 -10.01
CA TYR A 212 6.57 5.77 -8.81
C TYR A 212 7.91 6.37 -8.43
N ASP A 213 9.01 5.60 -8.54
CA ASP A 213 10.36 6.13 -8.33
C ASP A 213 10.66 7.26 -9.33
N SER A 214 10.31 7.09 -10.60
CA SER A 214 10.48 8.14 -11.62
C SER A 214 9.75 9.43 -11.26
N VAL A 215 8.49 9.34 -10.80
CA VAL A 215 7.73 10.51 -10.32
C VAL A 215 8.47 11.19 -9.17
N GLN A 216 8.89 10.43 -8.17
CA GLN A 216 9.57 10.96 -6.99
C GLN A 216 10.93 11.56 -7.34
N ARG A 217 11.72 10.93 -8.22
CA ARG A 217 13.00 11.47 -8.69
C ARG A 217 12.86 12.80 -9.41
N LEU A 218 11.82 12.95 -10.24
CA LEU A 218 11.53 14.24 -10.87
C LEU A 218 11.18 15.32 -9.85
N LEU A 219 10.35 15.02 -8.85
CA LEU A 219 10.01 15.94 -7.77
C LEU A 219 11.24 16.33 -6.93
N ILE A 220 12.10 15.36 -6.60
CA ILE A 220 13.37 15.59 -5.91
C ILE A 220 14.25 16.52 -6.73
N TYR A 221 14.40 16.25 -8.04
CA TYR A 221 15.20 17.05 -8.94
C TYR A 221 14.72 18.51 -8.98
N GLU A 222 13.41 18.72 -9.15
CA GLU A 222 12.82 20.07 -9.19
C GLU A 222 12.99 20.82 -7.86
N SER A 223 12.70 20.17 -6.73
CA SER A 223 12.82 20.78 -5.41
C SER A 223 14.26 21.14 -5.08
N THR A 224 15.19 20.20 -5.27
CA THR A 224 16.62 20.44 -5.00
C THR A 224 17.20 21.50 -5.94
N SER A 225 16.87 21.45 -7.25
CA SER A 225 17.32 22.46 -8.22
C SER A 225 16.80 23.85 -7.89
N SER A 226 15.54 23.97 -7.48
CA SER A 226 14.94 25.24 -7.07
C SER A 226 15.59 25.79 -5.79
N LEU A 227 15.87 24.90 -4.82
CA LEU A 227 16.57 25.24 -3.59
C LEU A 227 17.99 25.76 -3.88
N MET A 228 18.75 25.05 -4.71
CA MET A 228 20.11 25.44 -5.10
C MET A 228 20.12 26.82 -5.81
N LYS A 229 19.18 27.07 -6.73
CA LYS A 229 19.03 28.38 -7.38
C LYS A 229 18.76 29.49 -6.36
N GLY A 230 17.87 29.23 -5.37
CA GLY A 230 17.56 30.19 -4.29
C GLY A 230 18.79 30.51 -3.43
N ILE A 231 19.64 29.53 -3.16
CA ILE A 231 20.88 29.70 -2.40
C ILE A 231 21.90 30.55 -3.19
N TYR A 232 22.16 30.17 -4.44
CA TYR A 232 23.10 30.89 -5.29
C TYR A 232 22.68 32.34 -5.55
N SER A 233 21.40 32.64 -5.53
CA SER A 233 20.89 34.02 -5.64
C SER A 233 20.85 34.80 -4.32
N GLY A 234 21.23 34.16 -3.20
CA GLY A 234 21.26 34.79 -1.87
C GLY A 234 19.90 34.97 -1.20
N PHE A 235 18.82 34.41 -1.77
CA PHE A 235 17.46 34.54 -1.22
C PHE A 235 17.12 33.50 -0.15
N VAL A 236 17.91 32.42 -0.02
CA VAL A 236 17.61 31.32 0.89
C VAL A 236 18.68 31.19 1.96
N ASP A 237 18.25 31.26 3.22
CA ASP A 237 19.10 30.95 4.38
C ASP A 237 19.21 29.44 4.58
N THR A 238 20.42 28.91 4.40
CA THR A 238 20.70 27.46 4.51
C THR A 238 20.73 26.96 5.93
N SER A 239 20.79 27.83 6.94
CA SER A 239 20.95 27.43 8.34
C SER A 239 19.78 26.63 8.89
N LYS A 240 18.59 26.73 8.27
CA LYS A 240 17.33 26.09 8.69
C LYS A 240 16.91 24.91 7.79
N ILE A 241 17.73 24.56 6.78
CA ILE A 241 17.40 23.54 5.79
C ILE A 241 18.13 22.25 6.13
N ASP A 242 17.41 21.13 6.13
CA ASP A 242 18.03 19.81 6.30
C ASP A 242 19.01 19.56 5.14
N LYS A 243 20.22 19.11 5.49
CA LYS A 243 21.25 18.77 4.50
C LYS A 243 20.81 17.73 3.46
N LYS A 244 19.85 16.87 3.82
CA LYS A 244 19.26 15.87 2.90
C LYS A 244 18.54 16.53 1.73
N GLU A 245 18.01 17.75 1.89
CA GLU A 245 17.32 18.46 0.80
C GLU A 245 18.25 18.84 -0.35
N PHE A 246 19.56 18.83 -0.11
CA PHE A 246 20.58 19.08 -1.15
C PHE A 246 21.01 17.81 -1.90
N ASP A 247 20.59 16.64 -1.44
CA ASP A 247 20.97 15.38 -2.05
C ASP A 247 19.96 14.97 -3.11
N PHE A 248 20.41 14.98 -4.39
CA PHE A 248 19.63 14.50 -5.54
C PHE A 248 19.38 12.98 -5.51
N MET A 249 20.20 12.23 -4.77
CA MET A 249 20.11 10.77 -4.66
C MET A 249 19.48 10.32 -3.34
N ARG A 250 18.91 11.27 -2.57
CA ARG A 250 18.26 10.90 -1.30
C ARG A 250 17.20 9.79 -1.50
N GLU A 251 17.05 8.95 -0.50
CA GLU A 251 16.01 7.91 -0.53
C GLU A 251 14.62 8.52 -0.69
N VAL A 252 13.79 7.79 -1.43
CA VAL A 252 12.39 8.11 -1.74
C VAL A 252 11.50 7.47 -0.70
#